data_24603b124b6e4729913f7bc3fc523235
#
_entry.id   24603b124b6e4729913f7bc3fc523235
#
_cell.length_a   1.000
_cell.length_b   1.000
_cell.length_c   1.000
_cell.angle_alpha   90.00
_cell.angle_beta   90.00
_cell.angle_gamma   90.00
#
_symmetry.space_group_name_H-M   'P 1'
#
loop_
_entity.id
_entity.type
_entity.pdbx_description
1 polymer ?
#
loop_
_entity_poly.entity_id
_entity_poly.type
_entity_poly.pdbx_seq_one_letter_code
_entity_poly.pdbx_strand_id
1 'polypeptide(L)'
;MKCNLIKQGYPQGSCFIEIEQGKSLACEATLRKTDNGLLRLISAVHLSRPENYLSIYQSGCNFSCRKCHSWNFTQIAKGEWWSPADILKACKEYEKEVTLREPRSRATAFHAHDSCRGCGACVMYGKRSSLCPKVIQKKEILLSPQGWGPARNIVAFTGGDLTCCPEYYIECTRLIKAETDLWALIETNGYGLTPQNLDALKEAGVDSFWLDTKAYDGTDHKWLTGCFNRNILKLPEEIVKRGFVLEVLSLYIPNLVETSQLKKIAQLIFDVDPEIPFTISAFFPEYQMKRYKNPKVSEMIDAYMEVKAVGLRNVRLGNAGIFASSEQDYDLLKKKVGMGNF
;
A
#
# COMPACT_ATOMS: atom_id res chain seq x y z
N MET A 1 -17.26 8.62 -21.22
CA MET A 1 -16.41 7.46 -21.67
C MET A 1 -16.99 6.18 -21.09
N LYS A 2 -17.09 5.03 -21.80
CA LYS A 2 -17.52 3.78 -21.15
C LYS A 2 -16.41 3.31 -20.20
N CYS A 3 -16.77 2.94 -18.95
CA CYS A 3 -15.85 2.41 -17.96
C CYS A 3 -15.04 1.22 -18.50
N ASN A 4 -13.72 1.22 -18.34
CA ASN A 4 -12.86 0.13 -18.84
C ASN A 4 -13.19 -1.22 -18.19
N LEU A 5 -13.60 -1.25 -16.92
CA LEU A 5 -14.06 -2.49 -16.27
C LEU A 5 -15.29 -3.07 -16.96
N ILE A 6 -16.29 -2.22 -17.28
CA ILE A 6 -17.49 -2.67 -17.99
C ILE A 6 -17.14 -3.24 -19.37
N LYS A 7 -16.20 -2.63 -20.09
CA LYS A 7 -15.71 -3.15 -21.38
C LYS A 7 -15.04 -4.53 -21.27
N GLN A 8 -14.46 -4.81 -20.11
CA GLN A 8 -13.81 -6.08 -19.80
C GLN A 8 -14.75 -7.10 -19.14
N GLY A 9 -16.05 -6.80 -19.00
CA GLY A 9 -17.05 -7.70 -18.39
C GLY A 9 -17.09 -7.66 -16.85
N TYR A 10 -16.48 -6.63 -16.23
CA TYR A 10 -16.46 -6.44 -14.78
C TYR A 10 -17.41 -5.30 -14.37
N PRO A 11 -17.97 -5.34 -13.14
CA PRO A 11 -18.81 -4.26 -12.65
C PRO A 11 -17.97 -2.99 -12.43
N GLN A 12 -18.61 -1.83 -12.62
CA GLN A 12 -18.04 -0.53 -12.29
C GLN A 12 -17.74 -0.45 -10.79
N GLY A 13 -16.67 0.27 -10.43
CA GLY A 13 -16.34 0.59 -9.05
C GLY A 13 -17.27 1.62 -8.41
N SER A 14 -17.12 1.84 -7.12
CA SER A 14 -17.78 2.95 -6.40
C SER A 14 -16.91 4.21 -6.51
N CYS A 15 -16.78 4.72 -7.74
CA CYS A 15 -15.75 5.66 -8.17
C CYS A 15 -16.24 7.12 -8.39
N PHE A 16 -17.38 7.50 -7.82
CA PHE A 16 -17.83 8.91 -7.86
C PHE A 16 -17.13 9.73 -6.79
N ILE A 17 -16.34 10.71 -7.22
CA ILE A 17 -15.59 11.62 -6.35
C ILE A 17 -16.10 13.06 -6.51
N GLU A 18 -15.80 13.91 -5.54
CA GLU A 18 -16.15 15.33 -5.55
C GLU A 18 -15.23 16.12 -6.48
N ILE A 19 -15.83 17.01 -7.26
CA ILE A 19 -15.19 18.04 -8.10
C ILE A 19 -15.80 19.39 -7.77
N GLU A 20 -15.22 20.49 -8.27
CA GLU A 20 -15.74 21.87 -8.00
C GLU A 20 -17.22 22.04 -8.29
N GLN A 21 -17.77 21.37 -9.29
CA GLN A 21 -19.17 21.49 -9.73
C GLN A 21 -19.96 20.18 -9.58
N GLY A 22 -19.84 19.50 -8.41
CA GLY A 22 -20.61 18.29 -8.11
C GLY A 22 -19.77 17.02 -8.02
N LYS A 23 -20.16 15.95 -8.72
CA LYS A 23 -19.45 14.66 -8.71
C LYS A 23 -19.16 14.16 -10.11
N SER A 24 -18.03 13.50 -10.28
CA SER A 24 -17.63 12.85 -11.53
C SER A 24 -17.02 11.48 -11.24
N LEU A 25 -16.87 10.66 -12.27
CA LEU A 25 -16.09 9.43 -12.16
C LEU A 25 -14.61 9.78 -11.90
N ALA A 26 -13.97 9.07 -10.97
CA ALA A 26 -12.59 9.33 -10.61
C ALA A 26 -11.63 9.34 -11.82
N CYS A 27 -11.80 8.41 -12.76
CA CYS A 27 -11.01 8.38 -14.00
C CYS A 27 -11.26 9.57 -14.92
N GLU A 28 -12.47 10.13 -14.97
CA GLU A 28 -12.78 11.32 -15.77
C GLU A 28 -12.27 12.60 -15.11
N ALA A 29 -12.32 12.65 -13.78
CA ALA A 29 -11.89 13.81 -13.00
C ALA A 29 -10.36 13.90 -12.85
N THR A 30 -9.62 12.78 -12.87
CA THR A 30 -8.22 12.75 -12.50
C THR A 30 -7.28 12.11 -13.52
N LEU A 31 -7.79 11.68 -14.68
CA LEU A 31 -7.01 11.28 -15.84
C LEU A 31 -7.42 12.13 -17.05
N ARG A 32 -6.45 12.54 -17.85
CA ARG A 32 -6.67 13.24 -19.11
C ARG A 32 -5.83 12.63 -20.21
N LYS A 33 -6.41 12.51 -21.40
CA LYS A 33 -5.68 12.24 -22.63
C LYS A 33 -5.61 13.55 -23.40
N THR A 34 -4.40 14.00 -23.72
CA THR A 34 -4.11 15.20 -24.52
C THR A 34 -3.35 14.79 -25.77
N ASP A 35 -3.15 15.73 -26.70
CA ASP A 35 -2.30 15.50 -27.88
C ASP A 35 -0.83 15.16 -27.50
N ASN A 36 -0.39 15.60 -26.32
CA ASN A 36 0.94 15.36 -25.79
C ASN A 36 1.05 14.12 -24.86
N GLY A 37 0.03 13.26 -24.80
CA GLY A 37 0.02 12.05 -23.99
C GLY A 37 -0.96 12.08 -22.80
N LEU A 38 -0.72 11.20 -21.86
CA LEU A 38 -1.55 11.05 -20.65
C LEU A 38 -1.11 11.99 -19.54
N LEU A 39 -2.09 12.51 -18.81
CA LEU A 39 -1.88 13.26 -17.58
C LEU A 39 -2.68 12.64 -16.44
N ARG A 40 -2.11 12.62 -15.26
CA ARG A 40 -2.73 12.21 -13.99
C ARG A 40 -2.69 13.34 -12.98
N LEU A 41 -3.75 13.49 -12.20
CA LEU A 41 -3.77 14.42 -11.08
C LEU A 41 -3.00 13.82 -9.91
N ILE A 42 -1.87 14.42 -9.55
CA ILE A 42 -0.96 13.98 -8.48
C ILE A 42 -1.07 14.92 -7.29
N SER A 43 -1.33 14.38 -6.11
CA SER A 43 -1.48 15.15 -4.87
C SER A 43 -0.15 15.47 -4.22
N ALA A 44 0.82 14.55 -4.26
CA ALA A 44 2.16 14.73 -3.71
C ALA A 44 3.14 13.69 -4.27
N VAL A 45 4.43 14.03 -4.23
CA VAL A 45 5.54 13.09 -4.52
C VAL A 45 6.63 13.35 -3.48
N HIS A 46 6.97 12.36 -2.67
CA HIS A 46 8.03 12.48 -1.66
C HIS A 46 8.51 11.12 -1.13
N LEU A 47 9.68 11.13 -0.48
CA LEU A 47 10.21 9.99 0.25
C LEU A 47 9.35 9.73 1.49
N SER A 48 8.60 8.61 1.49
CA SER A 48 7.66 8.22 2.55
C SER A 48 8.32 7.42 3.67
N ARG A 49 7.79 7.55 4.87
CA ARG A 49 8.13 6.78 6.07
C ARG A 49 6.88 6.10 6.65
N PRO A 50 6.98 4.91 7.14
CA PRO A 50 8.16 4.07 7.39
C PRO A 50 8.64 3.23 6.20
N GLU A 51 8.00 3.30 5.04
CA GLU A 51 8.26 2.46 3.85
C GLU A 51 9.65 2.72 3.25
N ASN A 52 10.19 3.93 3.44
CA ASN A 52 11.52 4.34 3.02
C ASN A 52 11.72 4.31 1.49
N TYR A 53 10.68 4.66 0.71
CA TYR A 53 10.74 4.75 -0.74
C TYR A 53 10.02 6.00 -1.28
N LEU A 54 10.23 6.29 -2.57
CA LEU A 54 9.50 7.38 -3.25
C LEU A 54 8.04 7.00 -3.42
N SER A 55 7.14 7.79 -2.86
CA SER A 55 5.69 7.61 -3.01
C SER A 55 5.09 8.68 -3.90
N ILE A 56 4.30 8.25 -4.89
CA ILE A 56 3.55 9.09 -5.81
C ILE A 56 2.08 9.01 -5.40
N TYR A 57 1.59 10.02 -4.69
CA TYR A 57 0.23 10.10 -4.17
C TYR A 57 -0.74 10.58 -5.25
N GLN A 58 -1.58 9.68 -5.73
CA GLN A 58 -2.50 9.90 -6.84
C GLN A 58 -3.88 10.30 -6.35
N SER A 59 -4.50 11.27 -7.03
CA SER A 59 -5.87 11.69 -6.76
C SER A 59 -6.88 10.77 -7.42
N GLY A 60 -8.07 10.61 -6.79
CA GLY A 60 -9.19 9.81 -7.31
C GLY A 60 -9.00 8.30 -7.14
N CYS A 61 -10.06 7.61 -6.73
CA CYS A 61 -10.06 6.17 -6.46
C CYS A 61 -11.27 5.49 -7.05
N ASN A 62 -11.14 4.20 -7.39
CA ASN A 62 -12.24 3.34 -7.84
C ASN A 62 -13.13 2.82 -6.70
N PHE A 63 -12.79 3.14 -5.43
CA PHE A 63 -13.57 2.87 -4.23
C PHE A 63 -14.02 4.14 -3.52
N SER A 64 -15.13 4.06 -2.79
CA SER A 64 -15.64 5.08 -1.86
C SER A 64 -15.51 4.61 -0.40
N CYS A 65 -14.31 4.25 0.02
CA CYS A 65 -14.08 3.67 1.34
C CYS A 65 -14.53 4.58 2.49
N ARG A 66 -15.35 4.06 3.41
CA ARG A 66 -15.76 4.78 4.63
C ARG A 66 -14.59 5.05 5.58
N LYS A 67 -13.62 4.13 5.62
CA LYS A 67 -12.29 4.34 6.21
C LYS A 67 -11.30 4.60 5.08
N CYS A 68 -10.97 5.86 4.87
CA CYS A 68 -9.93 6.24 3.93
C CYS A 68 -9.03 7.28 4.60
N HIS A 69 -7.73 6.96 4.72
CA HIS A 69 -6.76 7.91 5.27
C HIS A 69 -6.48 9.06 4.30
N SER A 70 -6.56 8.78 3.01
CA SER A 70 -6.26 9.72 1.92
C SER A 70 -7.53 10.35 1.30
N TRP A 71 -8.65 10.36 2.02
CA TRP A 71 -9.95 10.80 1.51
C TRP A 71 -9.94 12.20 0.91
N ASN A 72 -9.11 13.11 1.45
CA ASN A 72 -9.03 14.52 1.06
C ASN A 72 -8.46 14.77 -0.35
N PHE A 73 -7.92 13.72 -1.00
CA PHE A 73 -7.52 13.77 -2.40
C PHE A 73 -7.94 12.52 -3.20
N THR A 74 -8.41 11.45 -2.55
CA THR A 74 -8.93 10.28 -3.26
C THR A 74 -10.42 10.34 -3.50
N GLN A 75 -11.18 11.02 -2.60
CA GLN A 75 -12.62 11.26 -2.73
C GLN A 75 -12.94 12.68 -3.22
N ILE A 76 -11.93 13.52 -3.38
CA ILE A 76 -11.99 14.88 -3.90
C ILE A 76 -10.89 15.00 -4.95
N ALA A 77 -11.21 15.47 -6.15
CA ALA A 77 -10.20 15.70 -7.19
C ALA A 77 -9.29 16.87 -6.80
N LYS A 78 -8.03 16.57 -6.44
CA LYS A 78 -7.07 17.55 -5.93
C LYS A 78 -5.64 17.18 -6.29
N GLY A 79 -4.84 18.16 -6.72
CA GLY A 79 -3.42 17.99 -7.03
C GLY A 79 -3.01 18.77 -8.26
N GLU A 80 -1.89 18.42 -8.84
CA GLU A 80 -1.34 18.98 -10.07
C GLU A 80 -1.33 17.94 -11.18
N TRP A 81 -1.45 18.38 -12.43
CA TRP A 81 -1.43 17.50 -13.60
C TRP A 81 0.01 17.14 -13.97
N TRP A 82 0.33 15.86 -13.85
CA TRP A 82 1.65 15.30 -14.15
C TRP A 82 1.59 14.32 -15.32
N SER A 83 2.51 14.47 -16.25
CA SER A 83 2.76 13.51 -17.32
C SER A 83 3.65 12.35 -16.83
N PRO A 84 3.74 11.22 -17.55
CA PRO A 84 4.73 10.17 -17.29
C PRO A 84 6.17 10.69 -17.28
N ALA A 85 6.49 11.72 -18.09
CA ALA A 85 7.81 12.34 -18.11
C ALA A 85 8.11 13.12 -16.81
N ASP A 86 7.10 13.77 -16.21
CA ASP A 86 7.27 14.45 -14.91
C ASP A 86 7.53 13.42 -13.80
N ILE A 87 6.84 12.27 -13.83
CA ILE A 87 7.11 11.16 -12.91
C ILE A 87 8.53 10.63 -13.09
N LEU A 88 8.97 10.40 -14.32
CA LEU A 88 10.34 9.96 -14.60
C LEU A 88 11.36 10.95 -14.06
N LYS A 89 11.14 12.25 -14.26
CA LYS A 89 12.04 13.29 -13.72
C LYS A 89 12.17 13.19 -12.20
N ALA A 90 11.05 13.05 -11.49
CA ALA A 90 11.06 12.85 -10.02
C ALA A 90 11.78 11.56 -9.61
N CYS A 91 11.58 10.46 -10.35
CA CYS A 91 12.27 9.20 -10.11
C CYS A 91 13.80 9.31 -10.30
N LYS A 92 14.26 10.00 -11.34
CA LYS A 92 15.70 10.26 -11.57
C LYS A 92 16.33 11.12 -10.47
N GLU A 93 15.62 12.12 -9.97
CA GLU A 93 16.11 12.92 -8.83
C GLU A 93 16.16 12.04 -7.56
N TYR A 94 15.12 11.28 -7.28
CA TYR A 94 15.08 10.35 -6.15
C TYR A 94 16.18 9.28 -6.22
N GLU A 95 16.48 8.75 -7.41
CA GLU A 95 17.50 7.72 -7.56
C GLU A 95 18.90 8.18 -7.10
N LYS A 96 19.19 9.46 -7.19
CA LYS A 96 20.43 10.06 -6.66
C LYS A 96 20.48 10.04 -5.12
N GLU A 97 19.33 10.01 -4.48
CA GLU A 97 19.19 9.95 -3.02
C GLU A 97 19.15 8.51 -2.47
N VAL A 98 19.08 7.49 -3.33
CA VAL A 98 19.00 6.08 -2.91
C VAL A 98 20.25 5.69 -2.11
N THR A 99 20.05 5.32 -0.85
CA THR A 99 21.11 4.89 0.07
C THR A 99 21.09 3.39 0.35
N LEU A 100 20.00 2.70 0.03
CA LEU A 100 19.85 1.26 0.20
C LEU A 100 19.28 0.63 -1.07
N ARG A 101 20.10 -0.22 -1.72
CA ARG A 101 19.66 -1.01 -2.87
C ARG A 101 19.32 -2.43 -2.42
N GLU A 102 18.08 -2.82 -2.66
CA GLU A 102 17.55 -4.14 -2.32
C GLU A 102 17.20 -4.93 -3.58
N PRO A 103 17.22 -6.28 -3.49
CA PRO A 103 16.79 -7.11 -4.61
C PRO A 103 15.28 -6.98 -4.85
N ARG A 104 14.82 -7.31 -6.05
CA ARG A 104 13.42 -7.23 -6.45
C ARG A 104 12.47 -7.96 -5.49
N SER A 105 12.87 -9.11 -4.95
CA SER A 105 12.07 -9.88 -3.99
C SER A 105 11.73 -9.12 -2.70
N ARG A 106 12.45 -8.02 -2.41
CA ARG A 106 12.21 -7.15 -1.27
C ARG A 106 11.56 -5.81 -1.66
N ALA A 107 11.07 -5.67 -2.89
CA ALA A 107 10.36 -4.48 -3.36
C ALA A 107 8.94 -4.40 -2.75
N THR A 108 8.84 -4.34 -1.43
CA THR A 108 7.63 -4.30 -0.62
C THR A 108 7.80 -3.31 0.53
N ALA A 109 6.69 -2.82 1.11
CA ALA A 109 6.73 -1.98 2.32
C ALA A 109 7.13 -2.81 3.55
N PHE A 110 6.72 -4.07 3.62
CA PHE A 110 7.01 -4.99 4.72
C PHE A 110 8.51 -5.02 5.07
N HIS A 111 9.38 -5.11 4.07
CA HIS A 111 10.82 -5.25 4.28
C HIS A 111 11.54 -3.95 4.71
N ALA A 112 10.86 -2.81 4.74
CA ALA A 112 11.47 -1.57 5.23
C ALA A 112 11.97 -1.68 6.67
N HIS A 113 11.19 -2.33 7.53
CA HIS A 113 11.53 -2.51 8.94
C HIS A 113 12.69 -3.47 9.20
N ASP A 114 13.00 -4.34 8.26
CA ASP A 114 14.15 -5.26 8.37
C ASP A 114 15.49 -4.51 8.26
N SER A 115 15.47 -3.33 7.63
CA SER A 115 16.66 -2.50 7.45
C SER A 115 16.78 -1.41 8.51
N CYS A 116 15.66 -0.73 8.82
CA CYS A 116 15.63 0.39 9.75
C CYS A 116 14.25 0.56 10.41
N ARG A 117 14.23 0.87 11.70
CA ARG A 117 13.02 1.16 12.47
C ARG A 117 12.66 2.66 12.51
N GLY A 118 13.39 3.50 11.80
CA GLY A 118 13.09 4.93 11.69
C GLY A 118 13.29 5.75 12.98
N CYS A 119 13.89 5.17 14.03
CA CYS A 119 13.95 5.82 15.35
C CYS A 119 14.97 6.99 15.46
N GLY A 120 15.86 7.17 14.49
CA GLY A 120 16.86 8.25 14.46
C GLY A 120 17.97 8.17 15.52
N ALA A 121 17.93 7.22 16.47
CA ALA A 121 18.84 7.19 17.61
C ALA A 121 20.33 7.14 17.24
N CYS A 122 20.68 6.40 16.18
CA CYS A 122 22.05 6.31 15.68
C CYS A 122 22.57 7.63 15.11
N VAL A 123 21.69 8.50 14.57
CA VAL A 123 22.04 9.82 14.03
C VAL A 123 22.10 10.85 15.13
N MET A 124 21.06 10.92 15.98
CA MET A 124 20.95 11.94 17.03
C MET A 124 21.89 11.71 18.21
N TYR A 125 22.09 10.47 18.61
CA TYR A 125 22.85 10.13 19.84
C TYR A 125 24.09 9.30 19.59
N GLY A 126 24.43 8.95 18.35
CA GLY A 126 25.54 8.08 18.00
C GLY A 126 25.40 6.63 18.48
N LYS A 127 24.27 6.24 19.05
CA LYS A 127 23.99 4.93 19.61
C LYS A 127 22.81 4.27 18.91
N ARG A 128 22.87 2.97 18.66
CA ARG A 128 21.76 2.22 18.08
C ARG A 128 20.77 1.84 19.19
N SER A 129 19.47 1.96 18.90
CA SER A 129 18.43 1.47 19.81
C SER A 129 18.43 -0.05 19.91
N SER A 130 17.80 -0.60 20.94
CA SER A 130 17.61 -2.05 21.10
C SER A 130 16.82 -2.69 19.97
N LEU A 131 15.97 -1.90 19.30
CA LEU A 131 15.14 -2.34 18.17
C LEU A 131 15.87 -2.26 16.81
N CYS A 132 17.09 -1.72 16.77
CA CYS A 132 17.82 -1.52 15.51
C CYS A 132 18.24 -2.86 14.89
N PRO A 133 17.87 -3.14 13.62
CA PRO A 133 18.30 -4.36 12.92
C PRO A 133 19.81 -4.44 12.66
N LYS A 134 20.54 -3.31 12.77
CA LYS A 134 21.98 -3.18 12.53
C LYS A 134 22.44 -3.51 11.10
N VAL A 135 21.53 -3.48 10.15
CA VAL A 135 21.77 -3.81 8.74
C VAL A 135 22.49 -2.68 8.01
N ILE A 136 22.08 -1.41 8.28
CA ILE A 136 22.58 -0.23 7.57
C ILE A 136 23.50 0.64 8.43
N GLN A 137 24.37 1.44 7.79
CA GLN A 137 25.26 2.37 8.43
C GLN A 137 24.57 3.73 8.69
N LYS A 138 25.13 4.54 9.62
CA LYS A 138 24.60 5.87 9.92
C LYS A 138 24.52 6.78 8.69
N LYS A 139 25.50 6.73 7.79
CA LYS A 139 25.56 7.54 6.56
C LYS A 139 24.44 7.23 5.54
N GLU A 140 23.81 6.05 5.67
CA GLU A 140 22.72 5.61 4.80
C GLU A 140 21.35 6.09 5.31
N ILE A 141 21.31 6.79 6.46
CA ILE A 141 20.09 7.30 7.06
C ILE A 141 19.91 8.77 6.72
N LEU A 142 18.83 9.06 6.04
CA LEU A 142 18.41 10.39 5.64
C LEU A 142 17.29 10.91 6.54
N LEU A 143 17.26 12.22 6.76
CA LEU A 143 16.11 12.92 7.34
C LEU A 143 15.13 13.30 6.23
N SER A 144 13.86 13.04 6.46
CA SER A 144 12.75 13.58 5.66
C SER A 144 11.74 14.29 6.56
N PRO A 145 10.77 15.04 6.04
CA PRO A 145 9.70 15.62 6.85
C PRO A 145 8.93 14.60 7.71
N GLN A 146 8.94 13.32 7.32
CA GLN A 146 8.27 12.22 8.02
C GLN A 146 9.19 11.43 8.98
N GLY A 147 10.45 11.83 9.13
CA GLY A 147 11.41 11.19 10.05
C GLY A 147 12.65 10.61 9.39
N TRP A 148 13.33 9.73 10.12
CA TRP A 148 14.62 9.13 9.75
C TRP A 148 14.47 7.77 9.05
N GLY A 149 15.36 7.46 8.12
CA GLY A 149 15.44 6.16 7.48
C GLY A 149 16.33 6.17 6.24
N PRO A 150 16.61 5.01 5.62
CA PRO A 150 17.27 4.97 4.32
C PRO A 150 16.34 5.50 3.21
N ALA A 151 16.87 5.63 1.99
CA ALA A 151 16.10 5.73 0.76
C ALA A 151 16.31 4.43 -0.02
N ARG A 152 15.26 3.62 -0.16
CA ARG A 152 15.28 2.33 -0.86
C ARG A 152 15.04 2.55 -2.37
N ASN A 153 15.63 1.71 -3.21
CA ASN A 153 15.48 1.77 -4.68
C ASN A 153 14.09 1.34 -5.17
N ILE A 154 13.03 1.91 -4.61
CA ILE A 154 11.63 1.61 -4.93
C ILE A 154 10.88 2.91 -5.19
N VAL A 155 10.04 2.93 -6.21
CA VAL A 155 9.02 3.94 -6.45
C VAL A 155 7.64 3.30 -6.35
N ALA A 156 6.75 3.88 -5.54
CA ALA A 156 5.42 3.37 -5.28
C ALA A 156 4.34 4.33 -5.78
N PHE A 157 3.41 3.82 -6.57
CA PHE A 157 2.16 4.50 -6.89
C PHE A 157 1.15 4.22 -5.79
N THR A 158 0.73 5.23 -5.05
CA THR A 158 -0.12 5.12 -3.86
C THR A 158 -1.25 6.13 -3.83
N GLY A 159 -2.06 6.13 -2.77
CA GLY A 159 -3.18 7.04 -2.55
C GLY A 159 -4.44 6.58 -3.25
N GLY A 160 -4.81 7.22 -4.35
CA GLY A 160 -5.97 6.84 -5.15
C GLY A 160 -5.64 5.75 -6.16
N ASP A 161 -6.48 4.72 -6.22
CA ASP A 161 -6.30 3.59 -7.12
C ASP A 161 -7.19 3.70 -8.37
N LEU A 162 -6.57 3.77 -9.54
CA LEU A 162 -7.22 3.65 -10.83
C LEU A 162 -6.54 2.60 -11.73
N THR A 163 -6.09 1.47 -11.15
CA THR A 163 -5.58 0.32 -11.92
C THR A 163 -6.58 -0.25 -12.93
N CYS A 164 -7.85 0.14 -12.82
CA CYS A 164 -8.88 -0.08 -13.85
C CYS A 164 -8.66 0.73 -15.14
N CYS A 165 -7.79 1.74 -15.12
CA CYS A 165 -7.32 2.53 -16.26
C CYS A 165 -5.78 2.50 -16.24
N PRO A 166 -5.15 1.37 -16.60
CA PRO A 166 -3.76 1.10 -16.32
C PRO A 166 -2.78 1.90 -17.19
N GLU A 167 -3.25 2.57 -18.23
CA GLU A 167 -2.42 3.18 -19.29
C GLU A 167 -1.38 4.15 -18.73
N TYR A 168 -1.76 4.96 -17.72
CA TYR A 168 -0.83 5.89 -17.08
C TYR A 168 0.27 5.17 -16.29
N TYR A 169 -0.10 4.13 -15.52
CA TYR A 169 0.87 3.30 -14.81
C TYR A 169 1.83 2.61 -15.78
N ILE A 170 1.32 2.12 -16.91
CA ILE A 170 2.09 1.44 -17.95
C ILE A 170 3.13 2.39 -18.54
N GLU A 171 2.73 3.60 -18.96
CA GLU A 171 3.66 4.57 -19.54
C GLU A 171 4.73 5.02 -18.51
N CYS A 172 4.32 5.33 -17.28
CA CYS A 172 5.26 5.68 -16.22
C CYS A 172 6.26 4.55 -15.95
N THR A 173 5.76 3.32 -15.79
CA THR A 173 6.63 2.17 -15.48
C THR A 173 7.62 1.89 -16.59
N ARG A 174 7.19 1.92 -17.87
CA ARG A 174 8.10 1.73 -19.02
C ARG A 174 9.25 2.74 -19.00
N LEU A 175 8.95 4.02 -18.75
CA LEU A 175 9.98 5.05 -18.65
C LEU A 175 10.91 4.83 -17.45
N ILE A 176 10.36 4.52 -16.28
CA ILE A 176 11.14 4.23 -15.06
C ILE A 176 12.09 3.05 -15.31
N LYS A 177 11.60 1.95 -15.87
CA LYS A 177 12.40 0.74 -16.14
C LYS A 177 13.45 0.95 -17.23
N ALA A 178 13.21 1.83 -18.19
CA ALA A 178 14.16 2.15 -19.25
C ALA A 178 15.31 3.06 -18.80
N GLU A 179 15.07 3.92 -17.79
CA GLU A 179 15.98 5.02 -17.47
C GLU A 179 16.45 5.09 -16.01
N THR A 180 16.02 4.13 -15.16
CA THR A 180 16.43 4.02 -13.74
C THR A 180 16.56 2.55 -13.31
N ASP A 181 17.27 2.33 -12.18
CA ASP A 181 17.35 1.02 -11.51
C ASP A 181 16.33 0.87 -10.37
N LEU A 182 15.22 1.61 -10.41
CA LEU A 182 14.18 1.55 -9.40
C LEU A 182 13.22 0.38 -9.65
N TRP A 183 12.75 -0.24 -8.57
CA TRP A 183 11.63 -1.18 -8.60
C TRP A 183 10.31 -0.42 -8.59
N ALA A 184 9.40 -0.76 -9.49
CA ALA A 184 8.07 -0.14 -9.59
C ALA A 184 7.04 -0.95 -8.80
N LEU A 185 6.48 -0.33 -7.75
CA LEU A 185 5.46 -0.89 -6.87
C LEU A 185 4.12 -0.17 -7.09
N ILE A 186 3.01 -0.90 -7.05
CA ILE A 186 1.67 -0.32 -7.02
C ILE A 186 0.97 -0.75 -5.72
N GLU A 187 0.61 0.24 -4.89
CA GLU A 187 -0.29 0.04 -3.76
C GLU A 187 -1.73 0.09 -4.28
N THR A 188 -2.47 -0.97 -4.09
CA THR A 188 -3.76 -1.16 -4.76
C THR A 188 -4.79 -1.81 -3.84
N ASN A 189 -6.06 -1.44 -4.04
CA ASN A 189 -7.20 -2.17 -3.48
C ASN A 189 -7.59 -3.41 -4.32
N GLY A 190 -6.92 -3.62 -5.43
CA GLY A 190 -7.08 -4.76 -6.31
C GLY A 190 -8.28 -4.73 -7.26
N TYR A 191 -9.23 -3.82 -7.10
CA TYR A 191 -10.49 -3.87 -7.86
C TYR A 191 -10.31 -3.68 -9.36
N GLY A 192 -9.28 -2.95 -9.76
CA GLY A 192 -8.94 -2.70 -11.16
C GLY A 192 -8.01 -3.74 -11.78
N LEU A 193 -7.48 -4.69 -11.00
CA LEU A 193 -6.53 -5.70 -11.46
C LEU A 193 -7.24 -6.88 -12.12
N THR A 194 -7.87 -6.64 -13.28
CA THR A 194 -8.36 -7.72 -14.13
C THR A 194 -7.19 -8.50 -14.74
N PRO A 195 -7.38 -9.76 -15.21
CA PRO A 195 -6.32 -10.48 -15.90
C PRO A 195 -5.68 -9.68 -17.03
N GLN A 196 -6.47 -9.00 -17.86
CA GLN A 196 -5.98 -8.14 -18.95
C GLN A 196 -5.11 -6.99 -18.43
N ASN A 197 -5.52 -6.33 -17.33
CA ASN A 197 -4.75 -5.22 -16.75
C ASN A 197 -3.47 -5.73 -16.09
N LEU A 198 -3.50 -6.90 -15.42
CA LEU A 198 -2.31 -7.54 -14.85
C LEU A 198 -1.30 -7.89 -15.94
N ASP A 199 -1.75 -8.47 -17.08
CA ASP A 199 -0.88 -8.82 -18.19
C ASP A 199 -0.21 -7.57 -18.78
N ALA A 200 -0.97 -6.48 -18.98
CA ALA A 200 -0.43 -5.22 -19.49
C ALA A 200 0.55 -4.54 -18.51
N LEU A 201 0.29 -4.60 -17.19
CA LEU A 201 1.21 -4.10 -16.17
C LEU A 201 2.49 -4.96 -16.09
N LYS A 202 2.40 -6.28 -16.32
CA LYS A 202 3.55 -7.18 -16.42
C LYS A 202 4.43 -6.82 -17.59
N GLU A 203 3.86 -6.63 -18.77
CA GLU A 203 4.58 -6.23 -19.99
C GLU A 203 5.25 -4.86 -19.84
N ALA A 204 4.66 -3.96 -19.03
CA ALA A 204 5.24 -2.66 -18.73
C ALA A 204 6.43 -2.73 -17.77
N GLY A 205 6.61 -3.85 -17.05
CA GLY A 205 7.70 -4.05 -16.11
C GLY A 205 7.39 -3.67 -14.67
N VAL A 206 6.12 -3.62 -14.26
CA VAL A 206 5.75 -3.50 -12.82
C VAL A 206 6.37 -4.67 -12.06
N ASP A 207 6.97 -4.40 -10.91
CA ASP A 207 7.72 -5.38 -10.12
C ASP A 207 6.88 -6.00 -9.02
N SER A 208 6.09 -5.18 -8.31
CA SER A 208 5.41 -5.61 -7.11
C SER A 208 4.06 -4.95 -6.89
N PHE A 209 3.23 -5.61 -6.08
CA PHE A 209 1.98 -5.07 -5.58
C PHE A 209 1.94 -5.11 -4.05
N TRP A 210 1.42 -4.03 -3.46
CA TRP A 210 0.92 -3.99 -2.09
C TRP A 210 -0.60 -4.03 -2.15
N LEU A 211 -1.17 -5.22 -1.94
CA LEU A 211 -2.61 -5.47 -2.05
C LEU A 211 -3.31 -5.21 -0.71
N ASP A 212 -4.12 -4.17 -0.65
CA ASP A 212 -4.92 -3.81 0.51
C ASP A 212 -6.29 -4.53 0.47
N THR A 213 -6.36 -5.71 1.11
CA THR A 213 -7.58 -6.51 1.22
C THR A 213 -8.45 -6.00 2.36
N LYS A 214 -9.52 -5.25 2.02
CA LYS A 214 -10.33 -4.49 2.98
C LYS A 214 -11.19 -5.35 3.91
N ALA A 215 -11.70 -6.49 3.45
CA ALA A 215 -12.43 -7.49 4.22
C ALA A 215 -12.52 -8.80 3.43
N TYR A 216 -12.69 -9.93 4.13
CA TYR A 216 -13.00 -11.23 3.51
C TYR A 216 -14.49 -11.35 3.20
N ASP A 217 -15.37 -10.98 4.14
CA ASP A 217 -16.81 -11.01 3.94
C ASP A 217 -17.23 -9.99 2.88
N GLY A 218 -18.03 -10.44 1.91
CA GLY A 218 -18.43 -9.59 0.78
C GLY A 218 -19.40 -8.48 1.17
N THR A 219 -20.22 -8.69 2.20
CA THR A 219 -21.19 -7.70 2.70
C THR A 219 -20.46 -6.60 3.45
N ASP A 220 -19.53 -6.98 4.34
CA ASP A 220 -18.68 -6.04 5.08
C ASP A 220 -17.78 -5.27 4.12
N HIS A 221 -17.20 -5.95 3.12
CA HIS A 221 -16.40 -5.31 2.10
C HIS A 221 -17.21 -4.28 1.32
N LYS A 222 -18.43 -4.65 0.86
CA LYS A 222 -19.30 -3.72 0.15
C LYS A 222 -19.72 -2.54 1.03
N TRP A 223 -20.02 -2.78 2.30
CA TRP A 223 -20.34 -1.71 3.24
C TRP A 223 -19.16 -0.76 3.42
N LEU A 224 -17.96 -1.30 3.55
CA LEU A 224 -16.73 -0.52 3.79
C LEU A 224 -16.27 0.27 2.55
N THR A 225 -16.41 -0.30 1.34
CA THR A 225 -15.78 0.21 0.10
C THR A 225 -16.74 0.65 -0.99
N GLY A 226 -18.01 0.25 -0.90
CA GLY A 226 -19.01 0.41 -1.95
C GLY A 226 -19.06 -0.72 -2.98
N CYS A 227 -18.12 -1.68 -2.96
CA CYS A 227 -17.99 -2.76 -3.93
C CYS A 227 -17.89 -4.14 -3.27
N PHE A 228 -18.25 -5.20 -4.01
CA PHE A 228 -17.97 -6.59 -3.60
C PHE A 228 -16.52 -6.99 -3.93
N ASN A 229 -15.97 -7.97 -3.21
CA ASN A 229 -14.59 -8.40 -3.27
C ASN A 229 -14.31 -9.71 -4.02
N ARG A 230 -15.30 -10.33 -4.68
CA ARG A 230 -15.16 -11.66 -5.30
C ARG A 230 -13.91 -11.85 -6.16
N ASN A 231 -13.57 -10.81 -6.95
CA ASN A 231 -12.39 -10.85 -7.83
C ASN A 231 -11.10 -10.55 -7.05
N ILE A 232 -11.18 -9.73 -5.99
CA ILE A 232 -10.02 -9.35 -5.17
C ILE A 232 -9.47 -10.56 -4.42
N LEU A 233 -10.34 -11.43 -3.88
CA LEU A 233 -9.92 -12.63 -3.15
C LEU A 233 -9.16 -13.65 -4.01
N LYS A 234 -9.20 -13.54 -5.34
CA LYS A 234 -8.42 -14.38 -6.27
C LYS A 234 -7.07 -13.76 -6.64
N LEU A 235 -6.84 -12.49 -6.31
CA LEU A 235 -5.66 -11.75 -6.76
C LEU A 235 -4.33 -12.28 -6.20
N PRO A 236 -4.22 -12.80 -4.96
CA PRO A 236 -2.96 -13.36 -4.52
C PRO A 236 -2.40 -14.41 -5.50
N GLU A 237 -3.23 -15.36 -5.94
CA GLU A 237 -2.86 -16.36 -6.94
C GLU A 237 -2.53 -15.73 -8.31
N GLU A 238 -3.41 -14.85 -8.82
CA GLU A 238 -3.25 -14.23 -10.13
C GLU A 238 -2.00 -13.33 -10.24
N ILE A 239 -1.63 -12.66 -9.15
CA ILE A 239 -0.43 -11.81 -9.07
C ILE A 239 0.83 -12.68 -9.06
N VAL A 240 0.89 -13.68 -8.16
CA VAL A 240 2.08 -14.54 -8.01
C VAL A 240 2.30 -15.40 -9.26
N LYS A 241 1.25 -15.96 -9.84
CA LYS A 241 1.30 -16.73 -11.10
C LYS A 241 1.95 -15.96 -12.26
N ARG A 242 1.80 -14.64 -12.27
CA ARG A 242 2.46 -13.77 -13.26
C ARG A 242 3.90 -13.38 -12.90
N GLY A 243 4.38 -13.83 -11.74
CA GLY A 243 5.74 -13.56 -11.25
C GLY A 243 5.95 -12.16 -10.71
N PHE A 244 4.89 -11.47 -10.28
CA PHE A 244 5.03 -10.26 -9.47
C PHE A 244 5.42 -10.61 -8.03
N VAL A 245 6.11 -9.68 -7.37
CA VAL A 245 6.26 -9.71 -5.92
C VAL A 245 4.96 -9.21 -5.28
N LEU A 246 4.50 -9.89 -4.24
CA LEU A 246 3.26 -9.56 -3.55
C LEU A 246 3.51 -9.33 -2.05
N GLU A 247 2.93 -8.27 -1.53
CA GLU A 247 2.64 -8.06 -0.11
C GLU A 247 1.15 -7.85 0.06
N VAL A 248 0.55 -8.40 1.12
CA VAL A 248 -0.86 -8.20 1.46
C VAL A 248 -0.97 -7.39 2.75
N LEU A 249 -1.90 -6.44 2.76
CA LEU A 249 -2.30 -5.66 3.92
C LEU A 249 -3.78 -5.91 4.21
N SER A 250 -4.15 -5.92 5.49
CA SER A 250 -5.54 -5.77 5.92
C SER A 250 -5.62 -4.97 7.22
N LEU A 251 -6.77 -4.33 7.47
CA LEU A 251 -7.04 -3.63 8.73
C LEU A 251 -7.80 -4.55 9.68
N TYR A 252 -7.36 -4.61 10.95
CA TYR A 252 -8.23 -5.07 12.02
C TYR A 252 -9.18 -3.93 12.40
N ILE A 253 -10.48 -4.13 12.22
CA ILE A 253 -11.51 -3.13 12.52
C ILE A 253 -12.49 -3.76 13.53
N PRO A 254 -12.51 -3.32 14.81
CA PRO A 254 -13.39 -3.89 15.83
C PRO A 254 -14.86 -3.89 15.38
N ASN A 255 -15.55 -5.00 15.61
CA ASN A 255 -16.94 -5.28 15.22
C ASN A 255 -17.22 -5.26 13.70
N LEU A 256 -16.19 -5.32 12.85
CA LEU A 256 -16.36 -5.34 11.39
C LEU A 256 -15.39 -6.32 10.71
N VAL A 257 -14.09 -6.08 10.79
CA VAL A 257 -13.06 -6.95 10.21
C VAL A 257 -12.16 -7.45 11.33
N GLU A 258 -12.52 -8.57 11.90
CA GLU A 258 -11.89 -9.14 13.09
C GLU A 258 -11.07 -10.39 12.75
N THR A 259 -10.51 -11.02 13.77
CA THR A 259 -9.62 -12.18 13.68
C THR A 259 -10.12 -13.27 12.73
N SER A 260 -11.42 -13.58 12.75
CA SER A 260 -12.02 -14.63 11.90
C SER A 260 -11.90 -14.33 10.41
N GLN A 261 -12.08 -13.08 10.00
CA GLN A 261 -11.89 -12.64 8.61
C GLN A 261 -10.42 -12.59 8.21
N LEU A 262 -9.54 -12.07 9.10
CA LEU A 262 -8.10 -12.02 8.88
C LEU A 262 -7.50 -13.41 8.73
N LYS A 263 -7.97 -14.38 9.51
CA LYS A 263 -7.58 -15.79 9.37
C LYS A 263 -7.95 -16.37 8.00
N LYS A 264 -9.14 -16.06 7.48
CA LYS A 264 -9.56 -16.47 6.13
C LYS A 264 -8.71 -15.80 5.03
N ILE A 265 -8.37 -14.52 5.18
CA ILE A 265 -7.43 -13.84 4.26
C ILE A 265 -6.06 -14.53 4.34
N ALA A 266 -5.57 -14.80 5.54
CA ALA A 266 -4.29 -15.50 5.72
C ALA A 266 -4.29 -16.90 5.08
N GLN A 267 -5.41 -17.64 5.13
CA GLN A 267 -5.53 -18.93 4.47
C GLN A 267 -5.42 -18.81 2.95
N LEU A 268 -6.08 -17.80 2.33
CA LEU A 268 -5.94 -17.54 0.89
C LEU A 268 -4.49 -17.23 0.49
N ILE A 269 -3.77 -16.50 1.34
CA ILE A 269 -2.36 -16.17 1.09
C ILE A 269 -1.50 -17.42 1.24
N PHE A 270 -1.71 -18.22 2.30
CA PHE A 270 -0.97 -19.45 2.59
C PHE A 270 -1.12 -20.49 1.48
N ASP A 271 -2.32 -20.62 0.94
CA ASP A 271 -2.62 -21.57 -0.16
C ASP A 271 -1.86 -21.23 -1.44
N VAL A 272 -1.41 -19.98 -1.59
CA VAL A 272 -0.57 -19.53 -2.73
C VAL A 272 0.91 -19.69 -2.41
N ASP A 273 1.39 -19.04 -1.34
CA ASP A 273 2.78 -19.10 -0.88
C ASP A 273 2.88 -18.61 0.58
N PRO A 274 3.34 -19.45 1.53
CA PRO A 274 3.52 -19.06 2.93
C PRO A 274 4.58 -17.96 3.16
N GLU A 275 5.41 -17.65 2.17
CA GLU A 275 6.40 -16.58 2.25
C GLU A 275 5.84 -15.18 1.93
N ILE A 276 4.63 -15.07 1.35
CA ILE A 276 4.03 -13.77 1.06
C ILE A 276 3.88 -12.98 2.35
N PRO A 277 4.43 -11.75 2.44
CA PRO A 277 4.26 -10.91 3.61
C PRO A 277 2.79 -10.51 3.83
N PHE A 278 2.33 -10.63 5.07
CA PHE A 278 1.01 -10.18 5.48
C PHE A 278 1.10 -9.21 6.66
N THR A 279 0.69 -7.96 6.43
CA THR A 279 0.63 -6.91 7.45
C THR A 279 -0.80 -6.75 7.95
N ILE A 280 -1.02 -6.92 9.27
CA ILE A 280 -2.28 -6.62 9.95
C ILE A 280 -2.14 -5.26 10.60
N SER A 281 -2.70 -4.22 9.99
CA SER A 281 -2.65 -2.86 10.56
C SER A 281 -3.83 -2.59 11.49
N ALA A 282 -3.56 -1.91 12.58
CA ALA A 282 -4.60 -1.44 13.48
C ALA A 282 -5.43 -0.33 12.82
N PHE A 283 -6.73 -0.46 12.90
CA PHE A 283 -7.66 0.62 12.54
C PHE A 283 -7.48 1.82 13.46
N PHE A 284 -7.62 3.01 12.92
CA PHE A 284 -7.82 4.26 13.67
C PHE A 284 -8.96 5.08 13.06
N PRO A 285 -9.72 5.84 13.90
CA PRO A 285 -10.85 6.62 13.45
C PRO A 285 -10.45 7.68 12.42
N GLU A 286 -11.11 7.65 11.25
CA GLU A 286 -10.85 8.60 10.18
C GLU A 286 -12.07 8.73 9.26
N TYR A 287 -12.21 9.83 8.54
CA TYR A 287 -13.21 10.15 7.54
C TYR A 287 -14.65 9.86 8.03
N GLN A 288 -15.36 8.88 7.44
CA GLN A 288 -16.73 8.52 7.83
C GLN A 288 -16.80 7.58 9.04
N MET A 289 -15.65 7.05 9.50
CA MET A 289 -15.57 6.13 10.62
C MET A 289 -14.98 6.76 11.90
N LYS A 290 -15.10 8.08 12.08
CA LYS A 290 -14.59 8.83 13.24
C LYS A 290 -15.17 8.39 14.58
N ARG A 291 -16.34 7.71 14.59
CA ARG A 291 -17.00 7.24 15.82
C ARG A 291 -16.62 5.81 16.22
N TYR A 292 -15.86 5.12 15.38
CA TYR A 292 -15.36 3.77 15.69
C TYR A 292 -14.18 3.85 16.65
N LYS A 293 -13.94 2.78 17.40
CA LYS A 293 -12.84 2.71 18.38
C LYS A 293 -11.62 2.02 17.76
N ASN A 294 -10.44 2.37 18.26
CA ASN A 294 -9.21 1.62 18.01
C ASN A 294 -9.34 0.19 18.55
N PRO A 295 -8.65 -0.79 17.95
CA PRO A 295 -8.51 -2.10 18.57
C PRO A 295 -7.70 -2.01 19.88
N LYS A 296 -7.90 -2.99 20.77
CA LYS A 296 -7.09 -3.18 21.96
C LYS A 296 -5.84 -3.99 21.62
N VAL A 297 -4.81 -3.87 22.46
CA VAL A 297 -3.57 -4.64 22.30
C VAL A 297 -3.84 -6.15 22.31
N SER A 298 -4.74 -6.65 23.17
CA SER A 298 -5.15 -8.05 23.22
C SER A 298 -5.76 -8.53 21.90
N GLU A 299 -6.67 -7.74 21.32
CA GLU A 299 -7.33 -8.08 20.04
C GLU A 299 -6.32 -8.18 18.89
N MET A 300 -5.34 -7.26 18.85
CA MET A 300 -4.28 -7.30 17.83
C MET A 300 -3.33 -8.49 18.02
N ILE A 301 -3.00 -8.85 19.27
CA ILE A 301 -2.19 -10.02 19.58
C ILE A 301 -2.92 -11.30 19.19
N ASP A 302 -4.21 -11.42 19.54
CA ASP A 302 -5.03 -12.60 19.20
C ASP A 302 -5.13 -12.75 17.68
N ALA A 303 -5.36 -11.65 16.95
CA ALA A 303 -5.37 -11.66 15.48
C ALA A 303 -4.03 -12.12 14.89
N TYR A 304 -2.91 -11.61 15.43
CA TYR A 304 -1.58 -12.04 15.01
C TYR A 304 -1.36 -13.53 15.25
N MET A 305 -1.67 -14.04 16.44
CA MET A 305 -1.47 -15.45 16.81
C MET A 305 -2.29 -16.38 15.93
N GLU A 306 -3.56 -16.07 15.70
CA GLU A 306 -4.45 -16.88 14.85
C GLU A 306 -4.01 -16.87 13.36
N VAL A 307 -3.55 -15.74 12.86
CA VAL A 307 -3.00 -15.62 11.51
C VAL A 307 -1.68 -16.41 11.38
N LYS A 308 -0.78 -16.28 12.38
CA LYS A 308 0.47 -17.08 12.42
C LYS A 308 0.19 -18.58 12.48
N ALA A 309 -0.85 -19.00 13.18
CA ALA A 309 -1.25 -20.41 13.30
C ALA A 309 -1.71 -21.04 11.96
N VAL A 310 -2.08 -20.21 10.96
CA VAL A 310 -2.35 -20.68 9.60
C VAL A 310 -1.08 -21.21 8.92
N GLY A 311 0.10 -20.69 9.28
CA GLY A 311 1.40 -21.14 8.75
C GLY A 311 2.17 -20.09 7.98
N LEU A 312 1.65 -18.85 7.84
CA LEU A 312 2.39 -17.76 7.19
C LEU A 312 3.69 -17.45 7.93
N ARG A 313 4.79 -17.29 7.17
CA ARG A 313 6.13 -17.03 7.74
C ARG A 313 6.34 -15.56 8.04
N ASN A 314 5.87 -14.68 7.19
CA ASN A 314 6.09 -13.23 7.23
C ASN A 314 4.80 -12.52 7.65
N VAL A 315 4.52 -12.43 8.95
CA VAL A 315 3.37 -11.70 9.51
C VAL A 315 3.84 -10.57 10.40
N ARG A 316 3.22 -9.40 10.29
CA ARG A 316 3.53 -8.21 11.10
C ARG A 316 2.27 -7.47 11.51
N LEU A 317 2.31 -6.85 12.70
CA LEU A 317 1.34 -5.86 13.13
C LEU A 317 1.80 -4.46 12.69
N GLY A 318 0.91 -3.72 12.04
CA GLY A 318 1.13 -2.33 11.66
C GLY A 318 0.44 -1.36 12.62
N ASN A 319 0.92 -0.10 12.67
CA ASN A 319 0.36 0.97 13.48
C ASN A 319 0.37 0.70 15.00
N ALA A 320 1.45 0.11 15.53
CA ALA A 320 1.54 -0.29 16.94
C ALA A 320 1.20 0.85 17.91
N GLY A 321 1.60 2.09 17.61
CA GLY A 321 1.26 3.26 18.44
C GLY A 321 -0.24 3.61 18.53
N ILE A 322 -1.10 2.96 17.74
CA ILE A 322 -2.56 3.15 17.80
C ILE A 322 -3.19 2.32 18.91
N PHE A 323 -2.65 1.14 19.22
CA PHE A 323 -3.23 0.19 20.18
C PHE A 323 -2.34 -0.12 21.37
N ALA A 324 -1.06 0.22 21.34
CA ALA A 324 -0.11 0.09 22.43
C ALA A 324 0.24 1.49 22.96
N SER A 325 -0.14 1.78 24.20
CA SER A 325 0.00 3.12 24.82
C SER A 325 0.85 3.11 26.11
N SER A 326 1.18 1.94 26.64
CA SER A 326 1.95 1.77 27.87
C SER A 326 3.16 0.87 27.68
N GLU A 327 4.15 0.94 28.59
CA GLU A 327 5.27 0.02 28.60
C GLU A 327 4.83 -1.44 28.72
N GLN A 328 3.78 -1.70 29.50
CA GLN A 328 3.19 -3.03 29.65
C GLN A 328 2.64 -3.57 28.33
N ASP A 329 2.00 -2.73 27.51
CA ASP A 329 1.53 -3.11 26.17
C ASP A 329 2.71 -3.51 25.28
N TYR A 330 3.78 -2.72 25.26
CA TYR A 330 4.96 -3.00 24.47
C TYR A 330 5.72 -4.26 24.96
N ASP A 331 5.76 -4.52 26.26
CA ASP A 331 6.36 -5.73 26.83
C ASP A 331 5.51 -6.96 26.49
N LEU A 332 4.20 -6.84 26.48
CA LEU A 332 3.30 -7.89 26.04
C LEU A 332 3.49 -8.20 24.56
N LEU A 333 3.60 -7.19 23.70
CA LEU A 333 3.92 -7.34 22.27
C LEU A 333 5.27 -8.01 22.06
N LYS A 334 6.32 -7.59 22.74
CA LYS A 334 7.64 -8.23 22.67
C LYS A 334 7.56 -9.71 23.02
N LYS A 335 6.83 -10.05 24.08
CA LYS A 335 6.69 -11.43 24.56
C LYS A 335 5.86 -12.31 23.64
N LYS A 336 4.77 -11.81 23.08
CA LYS A 336 3.77 -12.59 22.30
C LYS A 336 4.01 -12.55 20.81
N VAL A 337 4.38 -11.40 20.27
CA VAL A 337 4.52 -11.15 18.83
C VAL A 337 5.99 -11.19 18.39
N GLY A 338 6.88 -10.76 19.27
CA GLY A 338 8.33 -10.68 18.99
C GLY A 338 8.73 -9.32 18.44
N MET A 339 9.93 -8.87 18.83
CA MET A 339 10.49 -7.53 18.58
C MET A 339 10.52 -7.11 17.07
N GLY A 340 10.54 -8.08 16.17
CA GLY A 340 10.61 -7.84 14.72
C GLY A 340 9.27 -7.62 14.03
N ASN A 341 8.16 -7.91 14.70
CA ASN A 341 6.86 -8.12 14.04
C ASN A 341 5.80 -7.08 14.43
N PHE A 342 6.19 -5.89 14.95
CA PHE A 342 5.29 -4.76 15.20
C PHE A 342 6.02 -3.42 15.14
#